data_b8dfcd1b3daa33f43122a51e1585b72e
#
_entry.id   b8dfcd1b3daa33f43122a51e1585b72e
#
_cell.length_a   1.000
_cell.length_b   1.000
_cell.length_c   1.000
_cell.angle_alpha   90.00
_cell.angle_beta   90.00
_cell.angle_gamma   90.00
#
_symmetry.space_group_name_H-M   'P 1'
#
loop_
_entity.id
_entity.type
_entity.pdbx_description
1 polymer ?
#
loop_
_entity_poly.entity_id
_entity_poly.type
_entity_poly.pdbx_seq_one_letter_code
_entity_poly.pdbx_strand_id
1 'polypeptide(L)'
;VEPPKPAEPPVAAKPAVPAVVEEFPANTPKDQIRRVVYIYTFSCLEAKNGLSAFLSQAARTISKKPLFLREVLSHEVANASDPNAILEKAKLIKAVAILAVVDGWPSAKIDDLSENCSRVGVLFRAVAPADTQKKSTAVDIIVDMMLLPGEA
;
A
#
# COMPACT_ATOMS: atom_id res chain seq x y z
N VAL A 1 10.90 -0.94 39.89
CA VAL A 1 10.62 -0.94 39.29
C VAL A 1 10.46 -0.80 38.25
N GLU A 2 10.34 -0.82 38.05
CA GLU A 2 10.15 -0.72 37.16
C GLU A 2 9.74 -0.68 36.23
N PRO A 3 9.66 -0.56 36.17
CA PRO A 3 9.20 -0.59 35.31
C PRO A 3 8.76 -0.50 34.30
N PRO A 4 8.64 -0.35 34.30
CA PRO A 4 8.18 -0.35 33.39
C PRO A 4 7.96 -0.14 32.33
N LYS A 5 8.09 -0.14 32.26
CA LYS A 5 7.98 0.04 31.31
C LYS A 5 7.50 -0.07 30.42
N PRO A 6 7.37 -0.10 30.56
CA PRO A 6 6.88 -0.27 29.71
C PRO A 6 6.35 -0.27 28.79
N ALA A 7 6.33 -0.12 28.99
CA ALA A 7 5.88 -0.11 28.16
C ALA A 7 5.55 -0.04 27.26
N GLU A 8 5.67 -0.10 27.26
CA GLU A 8 5.42 -0.07 26.41
C GLU A 8 5.00 -0.22 25.56
N PRO A 9 4.98 -0.12 25.64
CA PRO A 9 4.55 -0.34 24.84
C PRO A 9 4.02 -0.36 23.95
N PRO A 10 3.98 -0.25 24.05
CA PRO A 10 3.45 -0.37 23.28
C PRO A 10 2.89 -0.30 22.42
N VAL A 11 2.80 -0.23 22.64
CA VAL A 11 2.29 -0.29 22.02
C VAL A 11 1.75 -0.25 21.11
N ALA A 12 1.62 -0.12 21.29
CA ALA A 12 1.09 -0.23 20.64
C ALA A 12 0.65 0.03 19.74
N ALA A 13 0.57 0.30 19.79
CA ALA A 13 0.14 0.50 19.10
C ALA A 13 0.03 0.75 18.21
N LYS A 14 0.06 0.82 18.23
CA LYS A 14 -0.12 0.96 17.46
C LYS A 14 -0.07 0.80 16.47
N PRO A 15 -0.30 0.68 16.30
CA PRO A 15 -0.29 0.45 15.30
C PRO A 15 -0.15 0.75 14.38
N ALA A 16 -0.24 1.06 14.42
CA ALA A 16 -0.21 1.33 13.56
C ALA A 16 0.42 1.80 12.96
N VAL A 17 0.57 2.03 13.15
CA VAL A 17 0.94 2.41 12.37
C VAL A 17 1.93 2.45 11.90
N PRO A 18 2.21 2.37 11.78
CA PRO A 18 3.00 2.48 11.23
C PRO A 18 3.75 2.71 10.61
N ALA A 19 3.78 2.72 10.85
CA ALA A 19 4.28 3.05 10.31
C ALA A 19 4.81 3.54 9.58
N VAL A 20 4.53 3.56 9.45
CA VAL A 20 4.74 4.01 8.69
C VAL A 20 5.70 4.78 8.48
N VAL A 21 6.45 4.56 8.59
CA VAL A 21 7.33 5.47 8.47
C VAL A 21 8.20 5.33 7.36
N GLU A 22 8.03 6.19 6.45
CA GLU A 22 8.82 6.15 5.36
C GLU A 22 9.87 7.13 5.48
N GLU A 23 11.09 6.71 5.53
CA GLU A 23 12.18 7.60 5.67
C GLU A 23 12.78 7.84 4.33
N PHE A 24 12.33 8.88 3.68
CA PHE A 24 12.90 9.29 2.41
C PHE A 24 14.02 10.29 2.68
N PRO A 25 15.06 10.30 1.83
CA PRO A 25 16.03 11.38 1.89
C PRO A 25 15.33 12.74 1.77
N ALA A 26 15.82 13.73 2.49
CA ALA A 26 15.16 15.02 2.55
C ALA A 26 15.03 15.68 1.19
N ASN A 27 15.93 15.37 0.26
CA ASN A 27 15.91 15.97 -1.06
C ASN A 27 15.37 15.03 -2.13
N THR A 28 14.55 14.05 -1.75
CA THR A 28 13.97 13.13 -2.71
C THR A 28 13.09 13.91 -3.72
N PRO A 29 13.37 13.77 -5.02
CA PRO A 29 12.53 14.46 -6.01
C PRO A 29 11.10 13.93 -5.97
N LYS A 30 10.14 14.85 -6.08
CA LYS A 30 8.74 14.47 -6.00
C LYS A 30 8.30 13.55 -7.13
N ASP A 31 8.92 13.64 -8.28
CA ASP A 31 8.59 12.76 -9.40
C ASP A 31 9.02 11.32 -9.16
N GLN A 32 9.79 11.05 -8.13
CA GLN A 32 10.19 9.70 -7.76
C GLN A 32 9.33 9.14 -6.64
N ILE A 33 8.37 9.90 -6.12
CA ILE A 33 7.51 9.45 -5.02
C ILE A 33 6.16 9.05 -5.59
N ARG A 34 5.68 7.86 -5.21
CA ARG A 34 4.36 7.36 -5.62
C ARG A 34 3.49 7.21 -4.38
N ARG A 35 2.34 7.85 -4.40
CA ARG A 35 1.40 7.80 -3.27
C ARG A 35 0.51 6.58 -3.44
N VAL A 36 0.51 5.70 -2.45
CA VAL A 36 -0.12 4.38 -2.54
C VAL A 36 -1.09 4.19 -1.39
N VAL A 37 -2.24 3.63 -1.71
CA VAL A 37 -3.21 3.17 -0.71
C VAL A 37 -3.10 1.65 -0.63
N TYR A 38 -3.00 1.12 0.59
CA TYR A 38 -3.08 -0.32 0.82
C TYR A 38 -4.43 -0.63 1.44
N ILE A 39 -5.10 -1.64 0.92
CA ILE A 39 -6.30 -2.17 1.56
C ILE A 39 -6.07 -3.64 1.88
N TYR A 40 -6.67 -4.10 2.96
CA TYR A 40 -6.44 -5.47 3.42
C TYR A 40 -7.61 -5.93 4.26
N THR A 41 -7.88 -7.24 4.23
CA THR A 41 -8.80 -7.83 5.19
C THR A 41 -8.04 -8.11 6.48
N PHE A 42 -8.76 -8.25 7.59
CA PHE A 42 -8.14 -8.38 8.90
C PHE A 42 -7.09 -9.48 8.95
N SER A 43 -7.39 -10.64 8.35
CA SER A 43 -6.48 -11.77 8.36
C SER A 43 -5.22 -11.54 7.53
N CYS A 44 -5.20 -10.49 6.70
CA CYS A 44 -4.08 -10.21 5.80
C CYS A 44 -3.21 -9.05 6.26
N LEU A 45 -3.39 -8.58 7.50
CA LEU A 45 -2.63 -7.42 7.97
C LEU A 45 -1.12 -7.65 7.89
N GLU A 46 -0.65 -8.81 8.36
CA GLU A 46 0.79 -9.10 8.32
C GLU A 46 1.29 -9.24 6.89
N ALA A 47 0.49 -9.88 6.03
CA ALA A 47 0.86 -10.01 4.62
C ALA A 47 0.93 -8.64 3.95
N LYS A 48 0.00 -7.74 4.27
CA LYS A 48 0.02 -6.38 3.74
C LYS A 48 1.27 -5.63 4.19
N ASN A 49 1.62 -5.75 5.47
CA ASN A 49 2.82 -5.08 5.98
C ASN A 49 4.07 -5.64 5.33
N GLY A 50 4.12 -6.96 5.12
CA GLY A 50 5.24 -7.59 4.43
C GLY A 50 5.34 -7.12 2.98
N LEU A 51 4.22 -6.99 2.29
CA LEU A 51 4.21 -6.50 0.93
C LEU A 51 4.70 -5.06 0.88
N SER A 52 4.22 -4.21 1.77
CA SER A 52 4.62 -2.81 1.81
C SER A 52 6.14 -2.67 1.97
N ALA A 53 6.71 -3.40 2.92
CA ALA A 53 8.15 -3.36 3.15
C ALA A 53 8.92 -3.90 1.95
N PHE A 54 8.45 -5.01 1.38
CA PHE A 54 9.12 -5.64 0.26
C PHE A 54 9.10 -4.75 -0.98
N LEU A 55 7.95 -4.13 -1.26
CA LEU A 55 7.83 -3.23 -2.40
C LEU A 55 8.67 -1.97 -2.21
N SER A 56 8.72 -1.42 -1.01
CA SER A 56 9.53 -0.23 -0.75
C SER A 56 11.00 -0.51 -1.04
N GLN A 57 11.48 -1.68 -0.63
CA GLN A 57 12.85 -2.06 -0.90
C GLN A 57 13.07 -2.32 -2.39
N ALA A 58 12.16 -3.05 -3.02
CA ALA A 58 12.28 -3.38 -4.44
C ALA A 58 12.25 -2.11 -5.30
N ALA A 59 11.44 -1.14 -4.92
CA ALA A 59 11.32 0.10 -5.69
C ALA A 59 12.64 0.86 -5.73
N ARG A 60 13.47 0.71 -4.71
CA ARG A 60 14.75 1.40 -4.65
C ARG A 60 15.83 0.69 -5.43
N THR A 61 15.65 -0.59 -5.77
CA THR A 61 16.72 -1.40 -6.35
C THR A 61 16.41 -1.88 -7.77
N ILE A 62 15.15 -2.02 -8.14
CA ILE A 62 14.78 -2.56 -9.46
C ILE A 62 14.94 -1.52 -10.55
N SER A 63 14.60 -0.27 -10.28
CA SER A 63 14.63 0.78 -11.27
C SER A 63 15.97 1.51 -11.24
N LYS A 64 16.42 2.02 -12.39
CA LYS A 64 17.61 2.86 -12.45
C LYS A 64 17.45 4.10 -11.58
N LYS A 65 16.27 4.71 -11.61
CA LYS A 65 15.94 5.80 -10.71
C LYS A 65 15.13 5.20 -9.58
N PRO A 66 15.58 5.33 -8.33
CA PRO A 66 14.81 4.75 -7.22
C PRO A 66 13.41 5.35 -7.15
N LEU A 67 12.43 4.50 -6.89
CA LEU A 67 11.09 4.95 -6.59
C LEU A 67 10.87 4.84 -5.09
N PHE A 68 10.16 5.81 -4.54
CA PHE A 68 9.82 5.81 -3.12
C PHE A 68 8.30 5.71 -3.01
N LEU A 69 7.82 4.67 -2.36
CA LEU A 69 6.38 4.43 -2.21
C LEU A 69 5.92 5.05 -0.90
N ARG A 70 5.05 6.06 -0.99
CA ARG A 70 4.51 6.68 0.20
C ARG A 70 3.16 6.04 0.50
N GLU A 71 3.08 5.35 1.60
CA GLU A 71 1.83 4.73 2.03
C GLU A 71 0.96 5.82 2.65
N VAL A 72 0.04 6.38 1.86
CA VAL A 72 -0.78 7.50 2.32
C VAL A 72 -2.03 7.05 3.06
N LEU A 73 -2.41 5.79 2.91
CA LEU A 73 -3.54 5.23 3.63
C LEU A 73 -3.37 3.72 3.70
N SER A 74 -3.66 3.16 4.87
CA SER A 74 -3.74 1.74 5.08
C SER A 74 -5.14 1.48 5.64
N HIS A 75 -5.98 0.76 4.88
CA HIS A 75 -7.40 0.68 5.20
C HIS A 75 -7.84 -0.77 5.29
N GLU A 76 -8.40 -1.14 6.42
CA GLU A 76 -8.96 -2.48 6.60
C GLU A 76 -10.34 -2.53 5.95
N VAL A 77 -10.58 -3.58 5.16
CA VAL A 77 -11.87 -3.78 4.50
C VAL A 77 -12.52 -5.05 5.02
N ALA A 78 -13.84 -5.07 4.97
CA ALA A 78 -14.64 -6.23 5.32
C ALA A 78 -15.65 -6.47 4.20
N ASN A 79 -16.41 -7.55 4.29
CA ASN A 79 -17.37 -7.90 3.23
C ASN A 79 -18.31 -6.75 2.90
N ALA A 80 -18.68 -5.95 3.89
CA ALA A 80 -19.63 -4.85 3.71
C ALA A 80 -18.98 -3.57 3.18
N SER A 81 -17.66 -3.52 3.08
CA SER A 81 -16.97 -2.31 2.62
C SER A 81 -17.31 -2.00 1.17
N ASP A 82 -17.47 -0.70 0.90
CA ASP A 82 -17.86 -0.23 -0.43
C ASP A 82 -16.60 0.11 -1.24
N PRO A 83 -16.36 -0.56 -2.37
CA PRO A 83 -15.19 -0.24 -3.18
C PRO A 83 -15.16 1.20 -3.67
N ASN A 84 -16.32 1.78 -3.96
CA ASN A 84 -16.36 3.15 -4.45
C ASN A 84 -15.92 4.14 -3.37
N ALA A 85 -16.27 3.89 -2.11
CA ALA A 85 -15.83 4.74 -1.01
C ALA A 85 -14.31 4.71 -0.86
N ILE A 86 -13.71 3.55 -1.07
CA ILE A 86 -12.26 3.40 -1.02
C ILE A 86 -11.61 4.25 -2.12
N LEU A 87 -12.14 4.15 -3.33
CA LEU A 87 -11.59 4.90 -4.46
C LEU A 87 -11.75 6.41 -4.24
N GLU A 88 -12.89 6.86 -3.71
CA GLU A 88 -13.08 8.27 -3.44
C GLU A 88 -12.08 8.80 -2.42
N LYS A 89 -11.79 8.02 -1.38
CA LYS A 89 -10.76 8.38 -0.43
C LYS A 89 -9.40 8.48 -1.11
N ALA A 90 -9.07 7.49 -1.94
CA ALA A 90 -7.78 7.48 -2.64
C ALA A 90 -7.62 8.70 -3.51
N LYS A 91 -8.69 9.10 -4.20
CA LYS A 91 -8.66 10.29 -5.05
C LYS A 91 -8.46 11.55 -4.23
N LEU A 92 -9.14 11.66 -3.09
CA LEU A 92 -9.01 12.83 -2.23
C LEU A 92 -7.59 13.03 -1.73
N ILE A 93 -6.89 11.95 -1.43
CA ILE A 93 -5.51 12.03 -0.95
C ILE A 93 -4.50 11.90 -2.08
N LYS A 94 -4.99 11.91 -3.32
CA LYS A 94 -4.15 11.95 -4.52
C LYS A 94 -3.25 10.72 -4.66
N ALA A 95 -3.76 9.57 -4.28
CA ALA A 95 -3.04 8.31 -4.47
C ALA A 95 -3.06 7.95 -5.94
N VAL A 96 -1.97 7.36 -6.42
CA VAL A 96 -1.87 6.92 -7.81
C VAL A 96 -2.10 5.41 -7.94
N ALA A 97 -2.09 4.70 -6.83
CA ALA A 97 -2.25 3.24 -6.84
C ALA A 97 -2.97 2.76 -5.59
N ILE A 98 -3.73 1.69 -5.76
CA ILE A 98 -4.36 0.97 -4.65
C ILE A 98 -3.87 -0.48 -4.75
N LEU A 99 -3.26 -0.96 -3.69
CA LEU A 99 -2.78 -2.34 -3.60
C LEU A 99 -3.63 -3.07 -2.56
N ALA A 100 -4.20 -4.18 -2.97
CA ALA A 100 -5.14 -4.94 -2.14
C ALA A 100 -4.54 -6.27 -1.75
N VAL A 101 -4.49 -6.55 -0.45
CA VAL A 101 -4.11 -7.86 0.07
C VAL A 101 -5.31 -8.34 0.85
N VAL A 102 -6.21 -9.05 0.17
CA VAL A 102 -7.49 -9.43 0.73
C VAL A 102 -7.69 -10.94 0.60
N ASP A 103 -8.40 -11.49 1.58
CA ASP A 103 -8.74 -12.89 1.60
C ASP A 103 -10.22 -12.99 1.97
N GLY A 104 -11.00 -13.58 1.07
CA GLY A 104 -12.43 -13.73 1.31
C GLY A 104 -13.27 -12.51 0.99
N TRP A 105 -12.68 -11.45 0.46
CA TRP A 105 -13.46 -10.30 0.02
C TRP A 105 -14.14 -10.67 -1.30
N PRO A 106 -15.43 -10.33 -1.49
CA PRO A 106 -16.14 -10.77 -2.68
C PRO A 106 -15.44 -10.34 -3.97
N SER A 107 -15.32 -11.27 -4.91
CA SER A 107 -14.63 -10.99 -6.17
C SER A 107 -15.34 -9.89 -6.97
N ALA A 108 -16.66 -9.78 -6.84
CA ALA A 108 -17.39 -8.71 -7.49
C ALA A 108 -16.91 -7.33 -7.04
N LYS A 109 -16.57 -7.20 -5.76
CA LYS A 109 -16.06 -5.93 -5.23
C LYS A 109 -14.66 -5.65 -5.73
N ILE A 110 -13.84 -6.68 -5.85
CA ILE A 110 -12.49 -6.53 -6.41
C ILE A 110 -12.60 -6.07 -7.87
N ASP A 111 -13.49 -6.70 -8.64
CA ASP A 111 -13.67 -6.34 -10.04
C ASP A 111 -14.20 -4.92 -10.20
N ASP A 112 -15.16 -4.52 -9.36
CA ASP A 112 -15.70 -3.17 -9.40
C ASP A 112 -14.62 -2.15 -9.11
N LEU A 113 -13.80 -2.40 -8.09
CA LEU A 113 -12.74 -1.48 -7.73
C LEU A 113 -11.71 -1.39 -8.84
N SER A 114 -11.33 -2.54 -9.42
CA SER A 114 -10.38 -2.59 -10.51
C SER A 114 -10.88 -1.77 -11.71
N GLU A 115 -12.14 -1.97 -12.07
CA GLU A 115 -12.71 -1.27 -13.22
C GLU A 115 -12.80 0.23 -12.97
N ASN A 116 -13.25 0.61 -11.79
CA ASN A 116 -13.40 2.03 -11.46
C ASN A 116 -12.05 2.72 -11.35
N CYS A 117 -11.04 2.04 -10.83
CA CYS A 117 -9.69 2.58 -10.79
C CYS A 117 -9.17 2.82 -12.20
N SER A 118 -9.41 1.86 -13.09
CA SER A 118 -8.97 1.98 -14.49
C SER A 118 -9.59 3.21 -15.15
N ARG A 119 -10.86 3.49 -14.85
CA ARG A 119 -11.55 4.62 -15.45
C ARG A 119 -10.95 5.97 -15.05
N VAL A 120 -10.38 6.06 -13.87
CA VAL A 120 -9.85 7.33 -13.36
C VAL A 120 -8.34 7.38 -13.36
N GLY A 121 -7.68 6.36 -13.93
CA GLY A 121 -6.23 6.39 -14.05
C GLY A 121 -5.49 6.00 -12.78
N VAL A 122 -6.14 5.30 -11.87
CA VAL A 122 -5.48 4.79 -10.65
C VAL A 122 -5.11 3.33 -10.90
N LEU A 123 -3.86 2.98 -10.61
CA LEU A 123 -3.42 1.60 -10.72
C LEU A 123 -4.06 0.78 -9.61
N PHE A 124 -4.60 -0.38 -9.95
CA PHE A 124 -5.12 -1.31 -8.95
C PHE A 124 -4.47 -2.67 -9.13
N ARG A 125 -3.97 -3.24 -8.04
CA ARG A 125 -3.43 -4.60 -8.05
C ARG A 125 -3.92 -5.33 -6.81
N ALA A 126 -4.46 -6.52 -7.03
CA ALA A 126 -4.80 -7.43 -5.94
C ALA A 126 -3.69 -8.46 -5.84
N VAL A 127 -3.12 -8.63 -4.65
CA VAL A 127 -2.01 -9.53 -4.40
C VAL A 127 -2.48 -10.57 -3.39
N ALA A 128 -2.36 -11.85 -3.75
CA ALA A 128 -2.70 -12.90 -2.81
C ALA A 128 -1.73 -12.88 -1.63
N PRO A 129 -2.20 -13.23 -0.41
CA PRO A 129 -1.29 -13.22 0.74
C PRO A 129 -0.04 -14.06 0.54
N ALA A 130 -0.15 -15.18 -0.19
CA ALA A 130 0.98 -16.05 -0.45
C ALA A 130 1.99 -15.44 -1.42
N ASP A 131 1.61 -14.40 -2.16
CA ASP A 131 2.46 -13.81 -3.19
C ASP A 131 3.12 -12.52 -2.76
N THR A 132 2.93 -12.08 -1.53
CA THR A 132 3.39 -10.76 -1.08
C THR A 132 4.91 -10.65 -0.99
N GLN A 133 5.63 -11.78 -0.98
CA GLN A 133 7.09 -11.78 -0.91
C GLN A 133 7.72 -12.32 -2.19
N LYS A 134 6.95 -12.47 -3.27
CA LYS A 134 7.49 -12.97 -4.52
C LYS A 134 8.14 -11.84 -5.31
N LYS A 135 9.35 -12.07 -5.79
CA LYS A 135 10.06 -11.08 -6.57
C LYS A 135 9.32 -10.73 -7.86
N SER A 136 8.74 -11.71 -8.53
CA SER A 136 8.01 -11.44 -9.78
C SER A 136 6.82 -10.52 -9.53
N THR A 137 6.12 -10.69 -8.41
CA THR A 137 5.02 -9.81 -8.06
C THR A 137 5.52 -8.39 -7.85
N ALA A 138 6.62 -8.23 -7.12
CA ALA A 138 7.19 -6.91 -6.88
C ALA A 138 7.64 -6.25 -8.18
N VAL A 139 8.29 -6.99 -9.06
CA VAL A 139 8.75 -6.45 -10.33
C VAL A 139 7.58 -5.94 -11.16
N ASP A 140 6.51 -6.75 -11.26
CA ASP A 140 5.33 -6.35 -12.02
C ASP A 140 4.73 -5.05 -11.49
N ILE A 141 4.59 -4.94 -10.19
CA ILE A 141 3.98 -3.76 -9.58
C ILE A 141 4.89 -2.53 -9.78
N ILE A 142 6.18 -2.68 -9.54
CA ILE A 142 7.11 -1.56 -9.66
C ILE A 142 7.20 -1.06 -11.10
N VAL A 143 7.22 -1.97 -12.06
CA VAL A 143 7.25 -1.58 -13.48
C VAL A 143 6.02 -0.74 -13.82
N ASP A 144 4.83 -1.17 -13.36
CA ASP A 144 3.62 -0.39 -13.59
C ASP A 144 3.69 0.96 -12.89
N MET A 145 4.26 1.01 -11.70
CA MET A 145 4.36 2.26 -10.95
C MET A 145 5.33 3.25 -11.60
N MET A 146 6.32 2.76 -12.30
CA MET A 146 7.25 3.63 -13.03
C MET A 146 6.55 4.44 -14.11
N LEU A 147 5.40 3.95 -14.59
CA LEU A 147 4.64 4.64 -15.63
C LEU A 147 3.65 5.65 -15.06
N LEU A 148 3.54 5.75 -13.75
CA LEU A 148 2.59 6.64 -13.10
C LEU A 148 3.25 7.97 -12.78
N PRO A 149 2.44 9.05 -12.61
CA PRO A 149 3.01 10.34 -12.23
C PRO A 149 3.49 10.33 -10.78
N GLY A 150 4.50 11.12 -10.51
CA GLY A 150 4.95 11.32 -9.15
C GLY A 150 4.10 12.35 -8.41
N GLU A 151 4.54 12.68 -7.21
CA GLU A 151 3.88 13.73 -6.44
C GLU A 151 4.07 15.07 -7.14
N ALA A 152 3.02 15.85 -7.11
CA ALA A 152 3.07 17.17 -7.74
C ALA A 152 3.59 18.22 -6.76
#